data_e9ffddeda1353c5c2ee14efe4be0f8c0
#
_entry.id   e9ffddeda1353c5c2ee14efe4be0f8c0
#
_cell.length_a   1.000
_cell.length_b   1.000
_cell.length_c   1.000
_cell.angle_alpha   90.00
_cell.angle_beta   90.00
_cell.angle_gamma   90.00
#
_symmetry.space_group_name_H-M   'P 1'
#
loop_
_entity.id
_entity.type
_entity.pdbx_description
1 polymer ?
#
loop_
_entity_poly.entity_id
_entity_poly.type
_entity_poly.pdbx_seq_one_letter_code
_entity_poly.pdbx_strand_id
1 'polypeptide(L)'
;MDIIELKAPSPEYAADIWQFRQEILEKDAGSKDQFAGCGGLENCTSAEEWIERTKLGESEENCEDGKVPSHMYLAVRKADNRIVGLIDLRHHIDHPVLGTWGGHSGYSVRPSERGHGYAKEMLRQLLPKAKALGIRKFLITCKVGNLASEKTILANEIG
;
A
#
# COMPACT_ATOMS: atom_id res chain seq x y z
N MET A 1 -2.27 13.32 16.55
CA MET A 1 -2.09 12.09 15.75
C MET A 1 -0.66 11.59 15.88
N ASP A 2 -0.50 10.28 15.98
CA ASP A 2 0.83 9.69 16.05
C ASP A 2 1.61 9.93 14.76
N ILE A 3 2.92 10.09 14.89
CA ILE A 3 3.79 10.29 13.74
C ILE A 3 4.06 8.93 13.09
N ILE A 4 3.80 8.84 11.80
CA ILE A 4 4.15 7.66 10.99
C ILE A 4 5.15 8.06 9.92
N GLU A 5 5.88 7.08 9.41
CA GLU A 5 6.88 7.27 8.37
C GLU A 5 6.78 6.13 7.36
N LEU A 6 6.86 6.44 6.08
CA LEU A 6 6.90 5.42 5.03
C LEU A 6 8.32 4.91 4.89
N LYS A 7 8.48 3.58 5.02
CA LYS A 7 9.79 2.91 4.91
C LYS A 7 9.73 1.76 3.92
N ALA A 8 10.85 1.48 3.28
CA ALA A 8 10.96 0.32 2.43
C ALA A 8 10.87 -0.97 3.25
N PRO A 9 10.28 -2.05 2.72
CA PRO A 9 10.29 -3.33 3.40
C PRO A 9 11.71 -3.80 3.67
N SER A 10 11.95 -4.30 4.89
CA SER A 10 13.26 -4.82 5.27
C SER A 10 13.11 -5.95 6.29
N PRO A 11 14.15 -6.82 6.42
CA PRO A 11 14.06 -8.00 7.31
C PRO A 11 13.77 -7.69 8.77
N GLU A 12 14.15 -6.50 9.26
CA GLU A 12 13.89 -6.11 10.64
C GLU A 12 12.40 -6.04 10.98
N TYR A 13 11.54 -5.88 9.96
CA TYR A 13 10.09 -5.82 10.12
C TYR A 13 9.39 -7.13 9.81
N ALA A 14 10.14 -8.20 9.51
CA ALA A 14 9.55 -9.47 9.04
C ALA A 14 8.47 -10.02 9.97
N ALA A 15 8.71 -10.05 11.27
CA ALA A 15 7.75 -10.56 12.24
C ALA A 15 6.46 -9.73 12.25
N ASP A 16 6.60 -8.40 12.22
CA ASP A 16 5.44 -7.51 12.26
C ASP A 16 4.67 -7.51 10.94
N ILE A 17 5.36 -7.68 9.81
CA ILE A 17 4.71 -7.87 8.51
C ILE A 17 3.81 -9.10 8.56
N TRP A 18 4.29 -10.18 9.15
CA TRP A 18 3.53 -11.43 9.23
C TRP A 18 2.33 -11.30 10.16
N GLN A 19 2.48 -10.58 11.28
CA GLN A 19 1.36 -10.27 12.18
C GLN A 19 0.31 -9.40 11.48
N PHE A 20 0.74 -8.43 10.70
CA PHE A 20 -0.15 -7.59 9.87
C PHE A 20 -0.98 -8.46 8.94
N ARG A 21 -0.34 -9.40 8.25
CA ARG A 21 -1.01 -10.35 7.36
C ARG A 21 -2.04 -11.19 8.11
N GLN A 22 -1.68 -11.74 9.25
CA GLN A 22 -2.58 -12.57 10.05
C GLN A 22 -3.79 -11.78 10.53
N GLU A 23 -3.60 -10.56 10.92
CA GLU A 23 -4.67 -9.68 11.37
C GLU A 23 -5.69 -9.42 10.27
N ILE A 24 -5.21 -9.17 9.04
CA ILE A 24 -6.11 -9.00 7.88
C ILE A 24 -6.87 -10.30 7.59
N LEU A 25 -6.19 -11.44 7.64
CA LEU A 25 -6.85 -12.73 7.39
C LEU A 25 -7.98 -13.00 8.39
N GLU A 26 -7.79 -12.62 9.65
CA GLU A 26 -8.79 -12.83 10.70
C GLU A 26 -9.92 -11.81 10.68
N LYS A 27 -9.59 -10.53 10.52
CA LYS A 27 -10.55 -9.42 10.67
C LYS A 27 -11.29 -9.07 9.39
N ASP A 28 -10.64 -9.25 8.24
CA ASP A 28 -11.21 -8.88 6.94
C ASP A 28 -11.65 -10.10 6.11
N ALA A 29 -11.84 -11.24 6.75
CA ALA A 29 -12.27 -12.46 6.05
C ALA A 29 -13.54 -12.21 5.23
N GLY A 30 -13.48 -12.53 3.93
CA GLY A 30 -14.61 -12.32 3.02
C GLY A 30 -14.72 -10.91 2.43
N SER A 31 -13.88 -9.97 2.85
CA SER A 31 -13.86 -8.64 2.28
C SER A 31 -13.25 -8.66 0.87
N LYS A 32 -13.88 -7.94 -0.07
CA LYS A 32 -13.38 -7.81 -1.44
C LYS A 32 -12.15 -6.89 -1.53
N ASP A 33 -11.93 -6.05 -0.51
CA ASP A 33 -10.80 -5.14 -0.45
C ASP A 33 -9.65 -5.68 0.40
N GLN A 34 -9.75 -6.94 0.81
CA GLN A 34 -8.71 -7.60 1.58
C GLN A 34 -7.36 -7.54 0.86
N PHE A 35 -6.32 -7.13 1.60
CA PHE A 35 -4.95 -6.99 1.07
C PHE A 35 -4.80 -5.97 -0.07
N ALA A 36 -5.66 -4.97 -0.16
CA ALA A 36 -5.47 -3.90 -1.13
C ALA A 36 -4.12 -3.21 -0.91
N GLY A 37 -3.35 -3.04 -1.99
CA GLY A 37 -2.04 -2.39 -1.92
C GLY A 37 -0.96 -3.13 -1.13
N CYS A 38 -1.12 -4.43 -0.93
CA CYS A 38 -0.18 -5.23 -0.14
C CYS A 38 0.79 -6.08 -0.98
N GLY A 39 0.84 -5.86 -2.29
CA GLY A 39 1.84 -6.50 -3.15
C GLY A 39 1.84 -8.02 -3.15
N GLY A 40 0.67 -8.64 -3.02
CA GLY A 40 0.55 -10.10 -3.06
C GLY A 40 0.93 -10.80 -1.75
N LEU A 41 0.93 -10.06 -0.63
CA LEU A 41 1.27 -10.62 0.69
C LEU A 41 0.43 -11.85 1.04
N GLU A 42 -0.83 -11.89 0.63
CA GLU A 42 -1.74 -13.02 0.87
C GLU A 42 -1.27 -14.32 0.23
N ASN A 43 -0.49 -14.23 -0.83
CA ASN A 43 0.01 -15.39 -1.57
C ASN A 43 1.41 -15.84 -1.17
N CYS A 44 2.04 -15.13 -0.24
CA CYS A 44 3.39 -15.46 0.20
C CYS A 44 3.35 -16.45 1.36
N THR A 45 4.41 -17.26 1.46
CA THR A 45 4.56 -18.26 2.52
C THR A 45 5.38 -17.75 3.71
N SER A 46 6.07 -16.62 3.53
CA SER A 46 6.85 -15.99 4.58
C SER A 46 6.99 -14.49 4.33
N ALA A 47 7.31 -13.73 5.37
CA ALA A 47 7.58 -12.31 5.24
C ALA A 47 8.83 -12.05 4.40
N GLU A 48 9.85 -12.90 4.52
CA GLU A 48 11.10 -12.80 3.78
C GLU A 48 10.86 -12.94 2.27
N GLU A 49 10.02 -13.90 1.88
CA GLU A 49 9.61 -14.08 0.48
C GLU A 49 8.95 -12.82 -0.07
N TRP A 50 8.03 -12.23 0.70
CA TRP A 50 7.34 -11.01 0.30
C TRP A 50 8.30 -9.83 0.17
N ILE A 51 9.24 -9.67 1.11
CA ILE A 51 10.25 -8.60 1.07
C ILE A 51 11.06 -8.70 -0.22
N GLU A 52 11.53 -9.90 -0.56
CA GLU A 52 12.29 -10.13 -1.79
C GLU A 52 11.45 -9.85 -3.03
N ARG A 53 10.21 -10.31 -3.04
CA ARG A 53 9.28 -10.08 -4.14
C ARG A 53 9.01 -8.59 -4.38
N THR A 54 8.88 -7.79 -3.32
CA THR A 54 8.65 -6.35 -3.46
C THR A 54 9.88 -5.64 -4.03
N LYS A 55 11.07 -6.08 -3.69
CA LYS A 55 12.31 -5.52 -4.26
C LYS A 55 12.42 -5.81 -5.74
N LEU A 56 12.14 -7.03 -6.17
CA LEU A 56 12.15 -7.41 -7.57
C LEU A 56 11.10 -6.63 -8.36
N GLY A 57 9.96 -6.35 -7.77
CA GLY A 57 8.87 -5.60 -8.39
C GLY A 57 9.16 -4.12 -8.62
N GLU A 58 10.25 -3.57 -8.11
CA GLU A 58 10.62 -2.17 -8.31
C GLU A 58 11.17 -1.90 -9.71
N SER A 59 11.60 -2.91 -10.43
CA SER A 59 12.20 -2.77 -11.76
C SER A 59 11.32 -3.46 -12.80
N GLU A 60 11.21 -2.84 -13.99
CA GLU A 60 10.43 -3.38 -15.09
C GLU A 60 10.99 -4.71 -15.60
N GLU A 61 12.31 -4.90 -15.52
CA GLU A 61 12.97 -6.15 -15.94
C GLU A 61 12.60 -7.33 -15.04
N ASN A 62 12.37 -7.08 -13.77
CA ASN A 62 12.18 -8.10 -12.76
C ASN A 62 10.74 -8.24 -12.28
N CYS A 63 9.83 -7.36 -12.68
CA CYS A 63 8.44 -7.51 -12.27
C CYS A 63 7.75 -8.61 -13.08
N GLU A 64 6.73 -9.22 -12.48
CA GLU A 64 6.00 -10.30 -13.14
C GLU A 64 5.30 -9.84 -14.41
N ASP A 65 5.15 -10.74 -15.37
CA ASP A 65 4.41 -10.46 -16.61
C ASP A 65 2.98 -10.01 -16.28
N GLY A 66 2.53 -8.97 -16.98
CA GLY A 66 1.20 -8.41 -16.76
C GLY A 66 1.11 -7.46 -15.58
N LYS A 67 2.21 -7.17 -14.92
CA LYS A 67 2.29 -6.21 -13.82
C LYS A 67 3.18 -5.04 -14.20
N VAL A 68 3.02 -3.93 -13.49
CA VAL A 68 3.87 -2.75 -13.68
C VAL A 68 4.82 -2.63 -12.49
N PRO A 69 6.01 -2.02 -12.68
CA PRO A 69 6.92 -1.81 -11.56
C PRO A 69 6.29 -0.90 -10.51
N SER A 70 6.58 -1.19 -9.26
CA SER A 70 6.03 -0.44 -8.13
C SER A 70 6.98 -0.45 -6.94
N HIS A 71 6.87 0.59 -6.11
CA HIS A 71 7.51 0.63 -4.79
C HIS A 71 6.49 0.30 -3.73
N MET A 72 6.88 -0.54 -2.78
CA MET A 72 6.07 -0.86 -1.61
C MET A 72 6.62 -0.09 -0.40
N TYR A 73 5.71 0.45 0.42
CA TYR A 73 6.10 1.15 1.64
C TYR A 73 5.36 0.57 2.85
N LEU A 74 6.10 0.43 3.94
CA LEU A 74 5.54 0.16 5.26
C LEU A 74 5.25 1.51 5.91
N ALA A 75 4.04 1.69 6.42
CA ALA A 75 3.73 2.84 7.26
C ALA A 75 4.04 2.46 8.70
N VAL A 76 5.09 3.01 9.26
CA VAL A 76 5.61 2.65 10.59
C VAL A 76 5.36 3.77 11.57
N ARG A 77 4.69 3.45 12.69
CA ARG A 77 4.48 4.42 13.77
C ARG A 77 5.78 4.58 14.56
N LYS A 78 6.24 5.82 14.67
CA LYS A 78 7.55 6.09 15.29
C LYS A 78 7.61 5.75 16.77
N ALA A 79 6.50 5.93 17.49
CA ALA A 79 6.49 5.74 18.94
C ALA A 79 6.86 4.32 19.37
N ASP A 80 6.45 3.30 18.62
CA ASP A 80 6.66 1.90 18.96
C ASP A 80 7.21 1.05 17.81
N ASN A 81 7.58 1.69 16.70
CA ASN A 81 8.12 1.03 15.52
C ASN A 81 7.18 -0.04 14.94
N ARG A 82 5.87 0.16 15.10
CA ARG A 82 4.83 -0.77 14.68
C ARG A 82 4.31 -0.42 13.29
N ILE A 83 4.13 -1.42 12.44
CA ILE A 83 3.51 -1.25 11.13
C ILE A 83 2.01 -1.01 11.33
N VAL A 84 1.52 0.13 10.84
CA VAL A 84 0.10 0.47 10.91
C VAL A 84 -0.60 0.35 9.56
N GLY A 85 0.16 0.23 8.48
CA GLY A 85 -0.41 0.07 7.15
C GLY A 85 0.64 -0.25 6.10
N LEU A 86 0.16 -0.61 4.92
CA LEU A 86 0.97 -0.79 3.72
C LEU A 86 0.37 0.06 2.60
N ILE A 87 1.23 0.62 1.76
CA ILE A 87 0.82 1.40 0.61
C ILE A 87 1.82 1.17 -0.53
N ASP A 88 1.32 0.99 -1.75
CA ASP A 88 2.18 0.85 -2.92
C ASP A 88 2.11 2.10 -3.80
N LEU A 89 3.15 2.27 -4.62
CA LEU A 89 3.20 3.31 -5.62
C LEU A 89 3.63 2.68 -6.94
N ARG A 90 2.70 2.57 -7.87
CA ARG A 90 2.96 2.05 -9.22
C ARG A 90 3.60 3.15 -10.04
N HIS A 91 4.66 2.80 -10.79
CA HIS A 91 5.44 3.78 -11.54
C HIS A 91 4.67 4.38 -12.72
N HIS A 92 3.75 3.61 -13.30
CA HIS A 92 2.88 4.05 -14.38
C HIS A 92 1.60 3.21 -14.39
N ILE A 93 0.65 3.63 -15.18
CA ILE A 93 -0.64 2.92 -15.33
C ILE A 93 -0.87 2.47 -16.77
N ASP A 94 0.21 2.27 -17.55
CA ASP A 94 0.16 1.71 -18.89
C ASP A 94 -0.16 0.22 -18.81
N HIS A 95 -1.42 -0.07 -18.49
CA HIS A 95 -1.90 -1.42 -18.25
C HIS A 95 -3.41 -1.43 -18.51
N PRO A 96 -3.96 -2.48 -19.14
CA PRO A 96 -5.38 -2.52 -19.47
C PRO A 96 -6.33 -2.32 -18.29
N VAL A 97 -5.92 -2.73 -17.09
CA VAL A 97 -6.75 -2.64 -15.88
C VAL A 97 -6.46 -1.37 -15.09
N LEU A 98 -5.17 -1.03 -14.87
CA LEU A 98 -4.79 0.06 -13.97
C LEU A 98 -5.22 1.44 -14.45
N GLY A 99 -5.37 1.64 -15.75
CA GLY A 99 -5.87 2.90 -16.31
C GLY A 99 -7.34 3.16 -16.01
N THR A 100 -8.11 2.10 -15.74
CA THR A 100 -9.54 2.20 -15.45
C THR A 100 -9.87 1.77 -14.02
N TRP A 101 -9.03 0.91 -13.43
CA TRP A 101 -9.26 0.36 -12.11
C TRP A 101 -7.93 0.06 -11.43
N GLY A 102 -7.77 0.48 -10.18
CA GLY A 102 -6.55 0.29 -9.42
C GLY A 102 -5.63 1.51 -9.36
N GLY A 103 -5.42 2.20 -10.50
CA GLY A 103 -4.63 3.43 -10.54
C GLY A 103 -3.16 3.28 -10.11
N HIS A 104 -2.57 4.37 -9.60
CA HIS A 104 -1.17 4.43 -9.19
C HIS A 104 -0.90 3.88 -7.79
N SER A 105 -1.91 3.69 -6.97
CA SER A 105 -1.71 3.27 -5.59
C SER A 105 -2.87 2.45 -5.05
N GLY A 106 -2.55 1.47 -4.22
CA GLY A 106 -3.48 0.81 -3.32
C GLY A 106 -2.92 0.89 -1.91
N TYR A 107 -3.76 0.75 -0.90
CA TYR A 107 -3.33 0.79 0.49
C TYR A 107 -4.25 0.00 1.39
N SER A 108 -3.69 -0.43 2.53
CA SER A 108 -4.46 -1.07 3.62
C SER A 108 -3.95 -0.57 4.96
N VAL A 109 -4.88 -0.31 5.88
CA VAL A 109 -4.56 0.02 7.27
C VAL A 109 -4.75 -1.23 8.11
N ARG A 110 -3.82 -1.47 9.04
CA ARG A 110 -3.89 -2.60 9.97
C ARG A 110 -5.24 -2.58 10.68
N PRO A 111 -5.99 -3.70 10.70
CA PRO A 111 -7.33 -3.69 11.28
C PRO A 111 -7.42 -3.11 12.69
N SER A 112 -6.47 -3.44 13.57
CA SER A 112 -6.45 -2.93 14.94
C SER A 112 -6.08 -1.45 15.05
N GLU A 113 -5.61 -0.85 13.97
CA GLU A 113 -5.15 0.55 13.95
C GLU A 113 -6.06 1.47 13.13
N ARG A 114 -7.21 0.98 12.69
CA ARG A 114 -8.17 1.76 11.90
C ARG A 114 -8.86 2.83 12.75
N GLY A 115 -9.33 3.90 12.08
CA GLY A 115 -10.04 4.98 12.75
C GLY A 115 -9.15 6.06 13.36
N HIS A 116 -7.84 6.06 13.03
CA HIS A 116 -6.87 7.02 13.56
C HIS A 116 -6.33 8.00 12.52
N GLY A 117 -6.83 7.95 11.27
CA GLY A 117 -6.37 8.85 10.22
C GLY A 117 -5.08 8.44 9.53
N TYR A 118 -4.60 7.22 9.74
CA TYR A 118 -3.34 6.76 9.15
C TYR A 118 -3.38 6.69 7.62
N ALA A 119 -4.49 6.24 7.04
CA ALA A 119 -4.61 6.15 5.58
C ALA A 119 -4.43 7.53 4.92
N LYS A 120 -5.02 8.56 5.50
CA LYS A 120 -4.89 9.93 5.04
C LYS A 120 -3.42 10.39 5.09
N GLU A 121 -2.73 10.10 6.19
CA GLU A 121 -1.32 10.48 6.36
C GLU A 121 -0.41 9.69 5.43
N MET A 122 -0.68 8.40 5.23
CA MET A 122 0.04 7.55 4.29
C MET A 122 -0.02 8.13 2.87
N LEU A 123 -1.20 8.49 2.43
CA LEU A 123 -1.40 9.08 1.11
C LEU A 123 -0.70 10.43 0.99
N ARG A 124 -0.80 11.28 2.02
CA ARG A 124 -0.12 12.57 2.05
C ARG A 124 1.39 12.43 1.86
N GLN A 125 2.01 11.44 2.52
CA GLN A 125 3.44 11.18 2.40
C GLN A 125 3.82 10.55 1.06
N LEU A 126 2.89 9.85 0.41
CA LEU A 126 3.14 9.20 -0.87
C LEU A 126 3.20 10.21 -2.03
N LEU A 127 2.43 11.29 -1.97
CA LEU A 127 2.32 12.26 -3.06
C LEU A 127 3.66 12.88 -3.49
N PRO A 128 4.54 13.32 -2.57
CA PRO A 128 5.87 13.80 -2.98
C PRO A 128 6.72 12.74 -3.66
N LYS A 129 6.57 11.48 -3.26
CA LYS A 129 7.28 10.36 -3.88
C LYS A 129 6.79 10.10 -5.30
N ALA A 130 5.48 10.21 -5.53
CA ALA A 130 4.89 10.11 -6.86
C ALA A 130 5.41 11.22 -7.77
N LYS A 131 5.45 12.44 -7.26
CA LYS A 131 5.97 13.59 -7.99
C LYS A 131 7.44 13.40 -8.37
N ALA A 132 8.24 12.82 -7.48
CA ALA A 132 9.66 12.54 -7.73
C ALA A 132 9.85 11.51 -8.84
N LEU A 133 8.87 10.63 -9.08
CA LEU A 133 8.89 9.68 -10.19
C LEU A 133 8.38 10.28 -11.52
N GLY A 134 8.02 11.57 -11.52
CA GLY A 134 7.52 12.23 -12.72
C GLY A 134 6.02 12.02 -12.98
N ILE A 135 5.28 11.51 -12.01
CA ILE A 135 3.85 11.31 -12.14
C ILE A 135 3.15 12.67 -12.00
N ARG A 136 2.55 13.15 -13.09
CA ARG A 136 1.90 14.46 -13.13
C ARG A 136 0.44 14.40 -12.69
N LYS A 137 -0.24 13.30 -13.04
CA LYS A 137 -1.62 13.05 -12.64
C LYS A 137 -1.65 11.75 -11.87
N PHE A 138 -1.97 11.85 -10.59
CA PHE A 138 -1.99 10.70 -9.69
C PHE A 138 -3.41 10.15 -9.62
N LEU A 139 -3.59 8.95 -10.17
CA LEU A 139 -4.89 8.28 -10.19
C LEU A 139 -5.03 7.36 -8.99
N ILE A 140 -6.06 7.58 -8.19
CA ILE A 140 -6.45 6.69 -7.10
C ILE A 140 -7.89 6.29 -7.32
N THR A 141 -8.18 5.01 -7.15
CA THR A 141 -9.52 4.48 -7.26
C THR A 141 -9.95 3.81 -5.96
N CYS A 142 -11.26 3.78 -5.72
CA CYS A 142 -11.85 3.01 -4.64
C CYS A 142 -13.15 2.39 -5.14
N LYS A 143 -13.61 1.35 -4.45
CA LYS A 143 -14.92 0.76 -4.78
C LYS A 143 -16.03 1.69 -4.33
N VAL A 144 -17.08 1.75 -5.12
CA VAL A 144 -18.31 2.46 -4.73
C VAL A 144 -18.81 1.86 -3.42
N GLY A 145 -19.06 2.71 -2.43
CA GLY A 145 -19.47 2.28 -1.10
C GLY A 145 -18.35 2.11 -0.10
N ASN A 146 -17.08 2.18 -0.52
CA ASN A 146 -15.95 2.20 0.42
C ASN A 146 -15.76 3.63 0.93
N LEU A 147 -16.59 4.03 1.91
CA LEU A 147 -16.61 5.39 2.42
C LEU A 147 -15.29 5.83 3.06
N ALA A 148 -14.57 4.92 3.71
CA ALA A 148 -13.30 5.24 4.36
C ALA A 148 -12.25 5.64 3.31
N SER A 149 -12.12 4.88 2.22
CA SER A 149 -11.20 5.20 1.14
C SER A 149 -11.60 6.47 0.40
N GLU A 150 -12.89 6.63 0.14
CA GLU A 150 -13.42 7.84 -0.51
C GLU A 150 -13.07 9.09 0.30
N LYS A 151 -13.28 9.08 1.61
CA LYS A 151 -12.93 10.21 2.49
C LYS A 151 -11.43 10.49 2.50
N THR A 152 -10.60 9.43 2.48
CA THR A 152 -9.16 9.56 2.43
C THR A 152 -8.70 10.26 1.15
N ILE A 153 -9.25 9.86 0.02
CA ILE A 153 -8.93 10.45 -1.28
C ILE A 153 -9.35 11.92 -1.32
N LEU A 154 -10.57 12.22 -0.89
CA LEU A 154 -11.08 13.60 -0.89
C LEU A 154 -10.29 14.51 0.05
N ALA A 155 -9.83 13.99 1.20
CA ALA A 155 -9.02 14.75 2.14
C ALA A 155 -7.65 15.13 1.58
N ASN A 156 -7.17 14.43 0.55
CA ASN A 156 -5.90 14.68 -0.12
C ASN A 156 -6.13 15.11 -1.57
N GLU A 157 -7.20 15.84 -1.82
CA GLU A 157 -7.60 16.22 -3.18
C GLU A 157 -6.45 16.84 -3.95
N ILE A 158 -6.20 16.27 -5.13
CA ILE A 158 -5.19 16.75 -6.05
C ILE A 158 -5.95 17.29 -7.24
N GLY A 159 -5.96 18.57 -7.32
CA GLY A 159 -6.66 19.27 -8.40
C GLY A 159 -6.17 18.92 -9.77
#